data_179e97222f6a0508b38864d2e8944031
#
_entry.id   179e97222f6a0508b38864d2e8944031
#
_cell.length_a   1.000
_cell.length_b   1.000
_cell.length_c   1.000
_cell.angle_alpha   90.00
_cell.angle_beta   90.00
_cell.angle_gamma   90.00
#
_symmetry.space_group_name_H-M   'P 1'
#
loop_
_entity.id
_entity.type
_entity.pdbx_description
1 polymer ?
#
loop_
_entity_poly.entity_id
_entity_poly.type
_entity_poly.pdbx_seq_one_letter_code
_entity_poly.pdbx_strand_id
1 'polypeptide(L)'
;MDYSEHPPPPALDGLVKARWTLAGGGAPGDWIEQQAVPDGCVEIIRRRAGRSRWNGDQPAAFAVGLIERPEGFGISGDARFEGLRIWPWAWSLLSDIPLAALRGRWLPFAAAGIEERLAAARALAATGRIIVAAHSVEEMSRGTGMSPRTLQRWFAAHVGLPPRTYLRLLRFHKAFEQVPAQPSLADHAAASGFADQAHMARDFRALAGVPAKEARRAARGPFLT
;
A
#
# COMPACT_ATOMS: atom_id res chain seq x y z
N MET A 1 -16.34 4.65 12.23
CA MET A 1 -15.63 3.80 11.24
C MET A 1 -14.84 2.76 12.01
N ASP A 2 -14.95 1.50 11.61
CA ASP A 2 -14.24 0.37 12.22
C ASP A 2 -13.33 -0.27 11.16
N TYR A 3 -12.03 -0.34 11.45
CA TYR A 3 -11.01 -0.90 10.56
C TYR A 3 -10.22 -1.98 11.30
N SER A 4 -10.05 -3.11 10.66
CA SER A 4 -9.26 -4.23 11.19
C SER A 4 -8.33 -4.77 10.11
N GLU A 5 -7.08 -5.02 10.48
CA GLU A 5 -6.06 -5.59 9.59
C GLU A 5 -5.42 -6.81 10.24
N HIS A 6 -5.19 -7.84 9.44
CA HIS A 6 -4.61 -9.11 9.86
C HIS A 6 -3.45 -9.51 8.94
N PRO A 7 -2.38 -10.09 9.50
CA PRO A 7 -1.29 -10.62 8.68
C PRO A 7 -1.77 -11.74 7.76
N PRO A 8 -1.09 -11.96 6.63
CA PRO A 8 -1.43 -13.04 5.72
C PRO A 8 -1.11 -14.41 6.35
N PRO A 9 -1.73 -15.49 5.88
CA PRO A 9 -1.26 -16.84 6.16
C PRO A 9 0.21 -17.01 5.72
N PRO A 10 1.00 -17.87 6.40
CA PRO A 10 2.42 -18.06 6.07
C PRO A 10 2.70 -18.44 4.62
N ALA A 11 1.77 -19.16 3.96
CA ALA A 11 1.89 -19.55 2.56
C ALA A 11 1.86 -18.34 1.59
N LEU A 12 1.34 -17.21 2.02
CA LEU A 12 1.20 -15.97 1.22
C LEU A 12 2.22 -14.89 1.61
N ASP A 13 3.08 -15.15 2.59
CA ASP A 13 4.14 -14.23 2.99
C ASP A 13 5.07 -13.87 1.82
N GLY A 14 5.39 -12.58 1.67
CA GLY A 14 6.15 -12.03 0.56
C GLY A 14 5.34 -11.74 -0.72
N LEU A 15 4.05 -12.10 -0.77
CA LEU A 15 3.11 -11.77 -1.86
C LEU A 15 1.92 -10.96 -1.35
N VAL A 16 1.44 -11.24 -0.15
CA VAL A 16 0.37 -10.51 0.53
C VAL A 16 0.97 -9.80 1.72
N LYS A 17 0.63 -8.53 1.92
CA LYS A 17 0.99 -7.75 3.11
C LYS A 17 -0.03 -7.96 4.22
N ALA A 18 -1.33 -7.88 3.88
CA ALA A 18 -2.39 -7.95 4.86
C ALA A 18 -3.74 -8.33 4.24
N ARG A 19 -4.63 -8.82 5.09
CA ARG A 19 -6.08 -8.84 4.87
C ARG A 19 -6.71 -7.79 5.77
N TRP A 20 -7.71 -7.09 5.28
CA TRP A 20 -8.37 -6.06 6.08
C TRP A 20 -9.88 -6.02 5.85
N THR A 21 -10.58 -5.47 6.81
CA THR A 21 -12.01 -5.15 6.74
C THR A 21 -12.25 -3.71 7.16
N LEU A 22 -13.27 -3.09 6.58
CA LEU A 22 -13.68 -1.72 6.91
C LEU A 22 -15.20 -1.64 6.97
N ALA A 23 -15.72 -1.03 8.04
CA ALA A 23 -17.13 -0.67 8.18
C ALA A 23 -17.28 0.85 8.40
N GLY A 24 -18.18 1.50 7.67
CA GLY A 24 -18.37 2.94 7.69
C GLY A 24 -18.80 3.47 9.06
N GLY A 25 -19.90 2.97 9.63
CA GLY A 25 -20.40 3.37 10.94
C GLY A 25 -21.33 4.58 10.91
N GLY A 26 -22.00 4.83 9.80
CA GLY A 26 -23.01 5.88 9.61
C GLY A 26 -24.25 5.39 8.87
N ALA A 27 -25.14 6.29 8.49
CA ALA A 27 -26.33 5.98 7.71
C ALA A 27 -26.02 5.82 6.21
N PRO A 28 -26.87 5.10 5.44
CA PRO A 28 -26.65 4.89 3.99
C PRO A 28 -26.55 6.17 3.16
N GLY A 29 -27.18 7.26 3.60
CA GLY A 29 -27.17 8.56 2.94
C GLY A 29 -25.94 9.41 3.23
N ASP A 30 -25.20 9.11 4.29
CA ASP A 30 -24.02 9.85 4.71
C ASP A 30 -22.82 9.49 3.82
N TRP A 31 -21.97 10.47 3.55
CA TRP A 31 -20.68 10.24 2.92
C TRP A 31 -19.55 10.54 3.92
N ILE A 32 -18.64 9.62 4.04
CA ILE A 32 -17.45 9.74 4.87
C ILE A 32 -16.27 9.91 3.93
N GLU A 33 -15.70 11.12 3.91
CA GLU A 33 -14.50 11.40 3.11
C GLU A 33 -13.26 10.88 3.84
N GLN A 34 -12.40 10.25 3.09
CA GLN A 34 -11.16 9.63 3.57
C GLN A 34 -10.00 10.00 2.66
N GLN A 35 -8.79 9.87 3.16
CA GLN A 35 -7.58 10.03 2.38
C GLN A 35 -6.68 8.81 2.52
N ALA A 36 -6.43 8.12 1.41
CA ALA A 36 -5.43 7.07 1.34
C ALA A 36 -4.03 7.67 1.18
N VAL A 37 -3.05 7.10 1.85
CA VAL A 37 -1.63 7.45 1.70
C VAL A 37 -0.88 6.33 0.99
N PRO A 38 0.23 6.64 0.29
CA PRO A 38 1.05 5.64 -0.37
C PRO A 38 1.59 4.60 0.62
N ASP A 39 1.32 3.32 0.37
CA ASP A 39 1.77 2.19 1.19
C ASP A 39 2.65 1.19 0.44
N GLY A 40 2.84 1.44 -0.87
CA GLY A 40 3.64 0.60 -1.74
C GLY A 40 2.95 -0.71 -2.14
N CYS A 41 1.63 -0.82 -1.97
CA CYS A 41 0.85 -2.03 -2.23
C CYS A 41 -0.21 -1.82 -3.31
N VAL A 42 -0.76 -2.91 -3.78
CA VAL A 42 -1.97 -2.98 -4.62
C VAL A 42 -3.10 -3.50 -3.74
N GLU A 43 -4.26 -2.87 -3.80
CA GLU A 43 -5.44 -3.30 -3.07
C GLU A 43 -6.40 -4.06 -3.98
N ILE A 44 -6.82 -5.24 -3.56
CA ILE A 44 -7.92 -5.99 -4.17
C ILE A 44 -9.09 -5.88 -3.21
N ILE A 45 -10.15 -5.19 -3.63
CA ILE A 45 -11.21 -4.76 -2.75
C ILE A 45 -12.54 -5.36 -3.19
N ARG A 46 -13.29 -5.88 -2.23
CA ARG A 46 -14.68 -6.29 -2.38
C ARG A 46 -15.55 -5.50 -1.43
N ARG A 47 -16.50 -4.74 -1.97
CA ARG A 47 -17.52 -4.04 -1.22
C ARG A 47 -18.71 -4.98 -0.99
N ARG A 48 -19.08 -5.18 0.26
CA ARG A 48 -20.17 -6.06 0.70
C ARG A 48 -21.48 -5.30 0.89
N ALA A 49 -21.41 -3.99 1.22
CA ALA A 49 -22.57 -3.11 1.37
C ALA A 49 -22.18 -1.67 1.08
N GLY A 50 -23.18 -0.81 0.89
CA GLY A 50 -23.02 0.63 0.69
C GLY A 50 -22.41 1.00 -0.65
N ARG A 51 -21.81 2.18 -0.72
CA ARG A 51 -21.21 2.77 -1.94
C ARG A 51 -19.81 3.30 -1.67
N SER A 52 -19.00 3.42 -2.72
CA SER A 52 -17.71 4.10 -2.69
C SER A 52 -17.45 4.84 -3.98
N ARG A 53 -16.67 5.92 -3.87
CA ARG A 53 -16.29 6.76 -5.01
C ARG A 53 -14.84 7.23 -4.90
N TRP A 54 -14.13 7.16 -5.99
CA TRP A 54 -12.82 7.77 -6.22
C TRP A 54 -12.69 8.07 -7.71
N ASN A 55 -12.71 9.36 -8.08
CA ASN A 55 -12.81 9.77 -9.49
C ASN A 55 -13.96 9.07 -10.25
N GLY A 56 -15.11 8.94 -9.59
CA GLY A 56 -16.29 8.22 -10.06
C GLY A 56 -16.70 7.09 -9.12
N ASP A 57 -17.89 6.55 -9.35
CA ASP A 57 -18.43 5.44 -8.56
C ASP A 57 -17.65 4.15 -8.82
N GLN A 58 -17.31 3.45 -7.76
CA GLN A 58 -16.58 2.19 -7.83
C GLN A 58 -17.56 1.00 -7.86
N PRO A 59 -17.26 -0.08 -8.61
CA PRO A 59 -18.05 -1.30 -8.61
C PRO A 59 -17.91 -2.05 -7.27
N ALA A 60 -18.65 -3.17 -7.12
CA ALA A 60 -18.58 -3.99 -5.91
C ALA A 60 -17.24 -4.74 -5.76
N ALA A 61 -16.51 -4.96 -6.86
CA ALA A 61 -15.19 -5.59 -6.82
C ALA A 61 -14.24 -4.83 -7.76
N PHE A 62 -13.10 -4.42 -7.22
CA PHE A 62 -12.12 -3.62 -7.96
C PHE A 62 -10.71 -3.80 -7.38
N ALA A 63 -9.72 -3.46 -8.18
CA ALA A 63 -8.33 -3.33 -7.74
C ALA A 63 -7.89 -1.87 -7.79
N VAL A 64 -7.09 -1.46 -6.83
CA VAL A 64 -6.44 -0.15 -6.78
C VAL A 64 -4.94 -0.35 -6.93
N GLY A 65 -4.33 0.35 -7.88
CA GLY A 65 -2.89 0.30 -8.11
C GLY A 65 -2.11 1.17 -7.14
N LEU A 66 -0.79 1.17 -7.32
CA LEU A 66 0.10 2.00 -6.51
C LEU A 66 -0.29 3.48 -6.60
N ILE A 67 -0.42 4.13 -5.46
CA ILE A 67 -0.50 5.58 -5.36
C ILE A 67 0.84 6.15 -4.93
N GLU A 68 1.19 7.34 -5.43
CA GLU A 68 2.46 8.03 -5.16
C GLU A 68 2.26 9.37 -4.46
N ARG A 69 1.01 9.70 -4.19
CA ARG A 69 0.55 10.91 -3.49
C ARG A 69 -0.73 10.59 -2.73
N PRO A 70 -1.13 11.41 -1.78
CA PRO A 70 -2.41 11.22 -1.10
C PRO A 70 -3.58 11.30 -2.09
N GLU A 71 -4.53 10.38 -1.98
CA GLU A 71 -5.72 10.35 -2.82
C GLU A 71 -6.97 10.34 -1.94
N GLY A 72 -7.88 11.31 -2.21
CA GLY A 72 -9.16 11.40 -1.52
C GLY A 72 -10.18 10.43 -2.12
N PHE A 73 -10.96 9.77 -1.27
CA PHE A 73 -12.08 8.93 -1.68
C PHE A 73 -13.23 9.03 -0.67
N GLY A 74 -14.45 8.72 -1.11
CA GLY A 74 -15.63 8.71 -0.27
C GLY A 74 -16.23 7.32 -0.14
N ILE A 75 -16.74 7.00 1.02
CA ILE A 75 -17.55 5.80 1.29
C ILE A 75 -18.88 6.21 1.92
N SER A 76 -19.96 5.45 1.65
CA SER A 76 -21.22 5.69 2.37
C SER A 76 -21.14 5.19 3.81
N GLY A 77 -21.94 5.77 4.70
CA GLY A 77 -21.91 5.46 6.12
C GLY A 77 -22.20 3.98 6.45
N ASP A 78 -22.99 3.30 5.61
CA ASP A 78 -23.30 1.88 5.70
C ASP A 78 -22.31 0.97 4.96
N ALA A 79 -21.26 1.54 4.33
CA ALA A 79 -20.33 0.77 3.52
C ALA A 79 -19.57 -0.27 4.34
N ARG A 80 -19.43 -1.46 3.73
CA ARG A 80 -18.64 -2.58 4.27
C ARG A 80 -17.72 -3.11 3.19
N PHE A 81 -16.45 -3.23 3.52
CA PHE A 81 -15.42 -3.72 2.62
C PHE A 81 -14.63 -4.85 3.26
N GLU A 82 -14.13 -5.71 2.42
CA GLU A 82 -13.01 -6.60 2.68
C GLU A 82 -11.95 -6.38 1.61
N GLY A 83 -10.69 -6.43 1.98
CA GLY A 83 -9.59 -6.21 1.08
C GLY A 83 -8.41 -7.14 1.32
N LEU A 84 -7.70 -7.38 0.23
CA LEU A 84 -6.43 -8.07 0.22
C LEU A 84 -5.38 -7.09 -0.27
N ARG A 85 -4.47 -6.72 0.64
CA ARG A 85 -3.32 -5.87 0.32
C ARG A 85 -2.18 -6.74 -0.15
N ILE A 86 -1.85 -6.65 -1.44
CA ILE A 86 -0.80 -7.46 -2.05
C ILE A 86 0.42 -6.61 -2.37
N TRP A 87 1.59 -7.22 -2.31
CA TRP A 87 2.80 -6.60 -2.83
C TRP A 87 2.72 -6.44 -4.35
N PRO A 88 3.30 -5.39 -4.94
CA PRO A 88 3.13 -5.06 -6.36
C PRO A 88 3.45 -6.22 -7.32
N TRP A 89 4.52 -6.96 -7.04
CA TRP A 89 4.94 -8.09 -7.87
C TRP A 89 3.92 -9.23 -7.92
N ALA A 90 3.05 -9.35 -6.92
CA ALA A 90 1.98 -10.34 -6.91
C ALA A 90 0.88 -10.04 -7.95
N TRP A 91 0.75 -8.78 -8.39
CA TRP A 91 -0.24 -8.37 -9.38
C TRP A 91 -0.10 -9.12 -10.70
N SER A 92 1.12 -9.35 -11.19
CA SER A 92 1.39 -10.09 -12.44
C SER A 92 0.94 -11.55 -12.42
N LEU A 93 0.67 -12.11 -11.26
CA LEU A 93 0.08 -13.45 -11.12
C LEU A 93 -1.45 -13.43 -11.29
N LEU A 94 -2.07 -12.28 -11.20
CA LEU A 94 -3.52 -12.10 -11.16
C LEU A 94 -4.08 -11.45 -12.41
N SER A 95 -3.28 -10.64 -13.11
CA SER A 95 -3.71 -9.83 -14.25
C SER A 95 -2.57 -9.64 -15.25
N ASP A 96 -2.93 -9.60 -16.52
CA ASP A 96 -2.01 -9.26 -17.63
C ASP A 96 -1.87 -7.72 -17.81
N ILE A 97 -2.66 -6.93 -17.08
CA ILE A 97 -2.56 -5.47 -17.13
C ILE A 97 -1.27 -5.05 -16.42
N PRO A 98 -0.35 -4.35 -17.10
CA PRO A 98 0.87 -3.85 -16.47
C PRO A 98 0.54 -2.93 -15.30
N LEU A 99 1.21 -3.12 -14.15
CA LEU A 99 0.92 -2.32 -12.95
C LEU A 99 1.18 -0.83 -13.17
N ALA A 100 2.11 -0.47 -14.05
CA ALA A 100 2.35 0.91 -14.46
C ALA A 100 1.10 1.60 -15.04
N ALA A 101 0.21 0.85 -15.70
CA ALA A 101 -1.04 1.38 -16.24
C ALA A 101 -2.12 1.58 -15.17
N LEU A 102 -1.98 0.93 -14.01
CA LEU A 102 -2.92 1.01 -12.89
C LEU A 102 -2.50 2.05 -11.82
N ARG A 103 -1.36 2.71 -11.98
CA ARG A 103 -0.85 3.71 -11.01
C ARG A 103 -1.83 4.87 -10.83
N GLY A 104 -2.15 5.19 -9.57
CA GLY A 104 -3.08 6.25 -9.21
C GLY A 104 -4.50 6.03 -9.75
N ARG A 105 -4.89 4.79 -10.00
CA ARG A 105 -6.18 4.41 -10.58
C ARG A 105 -6.74 3.15 -9.94
N TRP A 106 -8.01 2.93 -10.20
CA TRP A 106 -8.68 1.65 -9.95
C TRP A 106 -9.26 1.09 -11.25
N LEU A 107 -9.52 -0.20 -11.27
CA LEU A 107 -10.26 -0.87 -12.34
C LEU A 107 -11.20 -1.93 -11.75
N PRO A 108 -12.34 -2.24 -12.43
CA PRO A 108 -13.14 -3.39 -12.07
C PRO A 108 -12.27 -4.65 -12.07
N PHE A 109 -12.29 -5.40 -10.98
CA PHE A 109 -11.48 -6.60 -10.84
C PHE A 109 -12.16 -7.61 -9.91
N ALA A 110 -12.43 -8.79 -10.44
CA ALA A 110 -12.92 -9.91 -9.68
C ALA A 110 -12.19 -11.15 -10.15
N ALA A 111 -11.47 -11.81 -9.27
CA ALA A 111 -10.80 -13.06 -9.55
C ALA A 111 -11.19 -14.10 -8.50
N ALA A 112 -11.44 -15.32 -8.94
CA ALA A 112 -11.56 -16.48 -8.08
C ALA A 112 -10.17 -17.10 -7.83
N GLY A 113 -10.02 -17.81 -6.71
CA GLY A 113 -8.80 -18.55 -6.43
C GLY A 113 -7.54 -17.68 -6.31
N ILE A 114 -7.67 -16.42 -5.85
CA ILE A 114 -6.52 -15.50 -5.74
C ILE A 114 -5.43 -16.11 -4.85
N GLU A 115 -5.80 -16.63 -3.71
CA GLU A 115 -4.84 -17.13 -2.73
C GLU A 115 -4.11 -18.38 -3.20
N GLU A 116 -4.79 -19.30 -3.88
CA GLU A 116 -4.20 -20.47 -4.48
C GLU A 116 -3.19 -20.11 -5.57
N ARG A 117 -3.54 -19.14 -6.43
CA ARG A 117 -2.64 -18.63 -7.46
C ARG A 117 -1.39 -17.99 -6.86
N LEU A 118 -1.56 -17.22 -5.80
CA LEU A 118 -0.45 -16.58 -5.10
C LEU A 118 0.42 -17.62 -4.38
N ALA A 119 -0.17 -18.57 -3.67
CA ALA A 119 0.55 -19.59 -2.89
C ALA A 119 1.48 -20.47 -3.75
N ALA A 120 1.20 -20.63 -5.04
CA ALA A 120 2.05 -21.35 -5.97
C ALA A 120 3.35 -20.62 -6.33
N ALA A 121 3.44 -19.30 -6.16
CA ALA A 121 4.53 -18.46 -6.67
C ALA A 121 5.69 -18.28 -5.65
N ARG A 122 6.22 -19.37 -5.10
CA ARG A 122 7.24 -19.37 -4.03
C ARG A 122 8.51 -18.57 -4.34
N ALA A 123 9.01 -18.65 -5.59
CA ALA A 123 10.22 -17.93 -6.01
C ALA A 123 10.00 -16.41 -5.97
N LEU A 124 8.83 -15.96 -6.44
CA LEU A 124 8.47 -14.54 -6.43
C LEU A 124 8.26 -14.04 -4.99
N ALA A 125 7.65 -14.86 -4.13
CA ALA A 125 7.52 -14.57 -2.70
C ALA A 125 8.88 -14.40 -2.01
N ALA A 126 9.85 -15.27 -2.31
CA ALA A 126 11.21 -15.17 -1.77
C ALA A 126 11.90 -13.86 -2.20
N THR A 127 11.82 -13.52 -3.49
CA THR A 127 12.33 -12.23 -4.00
C THR A 127 11.64 -11.05 -3.32
N GLY A 128 10.33 -11.12 -3.15
CA GLY A 128 9.54 -10.08 -2.48
C GLY A 128 9.98 -9.83 -1.04
N ARG A 129 10.18 -10.87 -0.23
CA ARG A 129 10.69 -10.74 1.15
C ARG A 129 12.03 -10.02 1.21
N ILE A 130 12.95 -10.32 0.28
CA ILE A 130 14.25 -9.66 0.20
C ILE A 130 14.07 -8.15 -0.09
N ILE A 131 13.20 -7.82 -1.05
CA ILE A 131 12.95 -6.43 -1.43
C ILE A 131 12.35 -5.63 -0.27
N VAL A 132 11.37 -6.21 0.44
CA VAL A 132 10.70 -5.52 1.56
C VAL A 132 11.65 -5.32 2.74
N ALA A 133 12.57 -6.26 2.99
CA ALA A 133 13.55 -6.17 4.07
C ALA A 133 14.70 -5.20 3.79
N ALA A 134 14.93 -4.84 2.53
CA ALA A 134 16.07 -4.00 2.14
C ALA A 134 15.85 -2.52 2.49
N HIS A 135 16.92 -1.86 2.92
CA HIS A 135 16.94 -0.42 3.23
C HIS A 135 17.61 0.42 2.13
N SER A 136 18.26 -0.23 1.17
CA SER A 136 18.90 0.42 0.03
C SER A 136 18.75 -0.40 -1.26
N VAL A 137 18.97 0.25 -2.41
CA VAL A 137 18.96 -0.43 -3.72
C VAL A 137 20.12 -1.43 -3.81
N GLU A 138 21.24 -1.12 -3.17
CA GLU A 138 22.41 -1.97 -3.09
C GLU A 138 22.11 -3.25 -2.32
N GLU A 139 21.38 -3.14 -1.20
CA GLU A 139 20.90 -4.30 -0.43
C GLU A 139 19.92 -5.15 -1.23
N MET A 140 18.97 -4.52 -1.93
CA MET A 140 18.06 -5.24 -2.85
C MET A 140 18.86 -6.03 -3.89
N SER A 141 19.82 -5.37 -4.56
CA SER A 141 20.67 -5.97 -5.60
C SER A 141 21.45 -7.16 -5.05
N ARG A 142 22.11 -6.99 -3.90
CA ARG A 142 22.89 -8.03 -3.24
C ARG A 142 22.01 -9.20 -2.79
N GLY A 143 20.91 -8.92 -2.11
CA GLY A 143 20.03 -9.95 -1.57
C GLY A 143 19.32 -10.78 -2.64
N THR A 144 18.94 -10.17 -3.76
CA THR A 144 18.28 -10.86 -4.88
C THR A 144 19.27 -11.49 -5.86
N GLY A 145 20.57 -11.18 -5.77
CA GLY A 145 21.57 -11.57 -6.77
C GLY A 145 21.43 -10.87 -8.12
N MET A 146 20.57 -9.86 -8.22
CA MET A 146 20.35 -9.12 -9.47
C MET A 146 21.36 -7.98 -9.62
N SER A 147 21.95 -7.82 -10.82
CA SER A 147 22.69 -6.60 -11.12
C SER A 147 21.78 -5.37 -11.05
N PRO A 148 22.33 -4.14 -10.86
CA PRO A 148 21.50 -2.93 -10.84
C PRO A 148 20.60 -2.76 -12.07
N ARG A 149 21.11 -3.10 -13.26
CA ARG A 149 20.34 -3.08 -14.51
C ARG A 149 19.22 -4.12 -14.54
N THR A 150 19.48 -5.32 -14.03
CA THR A 150 18.48 -6.39 -13.94
C THR A 150 17.40 -6.03 -12.93
N LEU A 151 17.79 -5.47 -11.79
CA LEU A 151 16.85 -5.00 -10.76
C LEU A 151 15.94 -3.90 -11.30
N GLN A 152 16.47 -2.91 -12.02
CA GLN A 152 15.67 -1.88 -12.68
C GLN A 152 14.63 -2.46 -13.65
N ARG A 153 15.03 -3.42 -14.49
CA ARG A 153 14.10 -4.09 -15.42
C ARG A 153 13.04 -4.89 -14.68
N TRP A 154 13.42 -5.58 -13.61
CA TRP A 154 12.50 -6.33 -12.77
C TRP A 154 11.48 -5.40 -12.14
N PHE A 155 11.91 -4.27 -11.57
CA PHE A 155 11.02 -3.26 -11.01
C PHE A 155 10.09 -2.65 -12.05
N ALA A 156 10.57 -2.36 -13.25
CA ALA A 156 9.71 -1.87 -14.33
C ALA A 156 8.62 -2.88 -14.70
N ALA A 157 8.93 -4.17 -14.72
CA ALA A 157 7.99 -5.23 -15.07
C ALA A 157 6.99 -5.56 -13.95
N HIS A 158 7.45 -5.60 -12.69
CA HIS A 158 6.65 -6.13 -11.58
C HIS A 158 6.10 -5.08 -10.62
N VAL A 159 6.67 -3.87 -10.61
CA VAL A 159 6.29 -2.79 -9.68
C VAL A 159 5.76 -1.56 -10.42
N GLY A 160 6.28 -1.30 -11.61
CA GLY A 160 5.93 -0.12 -12.41
C GLY A 160 6.56 1.18 -11.88
N LEU A 161 7.44 1.11 -10.88
CA LEU A 161 8.19 2.23 -10.29
C LEU A 161 9.68 1.89 -10.23
N PRO A 162 10.59 2.89 -10.31
CA PRO A 162 12.00 2.67 -10.05
C PRO A 162 12.28 2.19 -8.61
N PRO A 163 13.33 1.36 -8.38
CA PRO A 163 13.65 0.85 -7.03
C PRO A 163 13.78 1.94 -5.96
N ARG A 164 14.43 3.07 -6.27
CA ARG A 164 14.58 4.20 -5.32
C ARG A 164 13.25 4.84 -4.94
N THR A 165 12.34 5.00 -5.91
CA THR A 165 10.99 5.55 -5.66
C THR A 165 10.21 4.59 -4.78
N TYR A 166 10.26 3.30 -5.07
CA TYR A 166 9.58 2.29 -4.27
C TYR A 166 10.10 2.22 -2.83
N LEU A 167 11.43 2.23 -2.62
CA LEU A 167 12.02 2.32 -1.28
C LEU A 167 11.57 3.56 -0.51
N ARG A 168 11.43 4.70 -1.21
CA ARG A 168 10.90 5.93 -0.59
C ARG A 168 9.49 5.72 -0.07
N LEU A 169 8.61 5.03 -0.84
CA LEU A 169 7.24 4.71 -0.40
C LEU A 169 7.26 3.78 0.81
N LEU A 170 8.03 2.70 0.78
CA LEU A 170 8.13 1.75 1.89
C LEU A 170 8.65 2.42 3.17
N ARG A 171 9.70 3.24 3.06
CA ARG A 171 10.25 3.99 4.20
C ARG A 171 9.24 4.96 4.78
N PHE A 172 8.55 5.72 3.91
CA PHE A 172 7.50 6.63 4.32
C PHE A 172 6.38 5.88 5.05
N HIS A 173 5.87 4.78 4.48
CA HIS A 173 4.77 4.05 5.06
C HIS A 173 5.14 3.44 6.42
N LYS A 174 6.33 2.87 6.56
CA LYS A 174 6.88 2.41 7.84
C LYS A 174 6.89 3.54 8.88
N ALA A 175 7.37 4.72 8.49
CA ALA A 175 7.35 5.88 9.37
C ALA A 175 5.92 6.30 9.72
N PHE A 176 5.03 6.30 8.76
CA PHE A 176 3.62 6.66 8.95
C PHE A 176 2.94 5.74 9.98
N GLU A 177 3.11 4.43 9.88
CA GLU A 177 2.59 3.45 10.85
C GLU A 177 3.16 3.66 12.26
N GLN A 178 4.42 4.09 12.38
CA GLN A 178 5.13 4.26 13.66
C GLN A 178 4.92 5.64 14.30
N VAL A 179 4.31 6.60 13.60
CA VAL A 179 4.12 7.98 14.10
C VAL A 179 3.54 8.06 15.52
N PRO A 180 2.55 7.25 15.92
CA PRO A 180 1.98 7.32 17.26
C PRO A 180 2.93 6.90 18.39
N ALA A 181 3.92 6.06 18.08
CA ALA A 181 4.75 5.38 19.07
C ALA A 181 6.08 6.11 19.38
N GLN A 182 6.47 7.10 18.57
CA GLN A 182 7.80 7.72 18.68
C GLN A 182 7.80 8.94 19.61
N PRO A 183 8.79 9.09 20.51
CA PRO A 183 8.85 10.17 21.48
C PRO A 183 9.14 11.53 20.85
N SER A 184 10.01 11.60 19.85
CA SER A 184 10.34 12.81 19.11
C SER A 184 10.36 12.59 17.60
N LEU A 185 10.27 13.68 16.81
CA LEU A 185 10.38 13.59 15.36
C LEU A 185 11.81 13.27 14.89
N ALA A 186 12.82 13.61 15.68
CA ALA A 186 14.21 13.28 15.36
C ALA A 186 14.47 11.78 15.54
N ASP A 187 14.05 11.20 16.69
CA ASP A 187 14.13 9.76 16.93
C ASP A 187 13.32 8.97 15.90
N HIS A 188 12.15 9.49 15.55
CA HIS A 188 11.29 8.91 14.52
C HIS A 188 11.99 8.87 13.15
N ALA A 189 12.63 9.97 12.73
CA ALA A 189 13.38 10.02 11.48
C ALA A 189 14.52 8.97 11.47
N ALA A 190 15.30 8.91 12.54
CA ALA A 190 16.40 7.95 12.68
C ALA A 190 15.89 6.49 12.65
N ALA A 191 14.87 6.15 13.45
CA ALA A 191 14.29 4.81 13.51
C ALA A 191 13.66 4.34 12.19
N SER A 192 13.20 5.29 11.39
CA SER A 192 12.56 5.01 10.09
C SER A 192 13.54 5.05 8.89
N GLY A 193 14.84 5.27 9.13
CA GLY A 193 15.86 5.26 8.08
C GLY A 193 15.91 6.53 7.22
N PHE A 194 15.45 7.67 7.75
CA PHE A 194 15.67 8.97 7.13
C PHE A 194 17.03 9.55 7.55
N ALA A 195 17.64 10.33 6.66
CA ALA A 195 18.91 10.99 6.95
C ALA A 195 18.77 12.00 8.11
N ASP A 196 17.63 12.69 8.16
CA ASP A 196 17.31 13.70 9.18
C ASP A 196 15.79 13.95 9.24
N GLN A 197 15.38 14.73 10.25
CA GLN A 197 13.98 15.15 10.43
C GLN A 197 13.45 15.99 9.25
N ALA A 198 14.29 16.80 8.61
CA ALA A 198 13.87 17.63 7.49
C ALA A 198 13.58 16.79 6.24
N HIS A 199 14.37 15.74 6.01
CA HIS A 199 14.11 14.74 4.96
C HIS A 199 12.77 14.03 5.21
N MET A 200 12.52 13.54 6.42
CA MET A 200 11.25 12.94 6.78
C MET A 200 10.08 13.91 6.59
N ALA A 201 10.23 15.16 7.04
CA ALA A 201 9.17 16.17 6.90
C ALA A 201 8.83 16.48 5.44
N ARG A 202 9.82 16.48 4.52
CA ARG A 202 9.57 16.65 3.09
C ARG A 202 8.78 15.46 2.53
N ASP A 203 9.14 14.23 2.91
CA ASP A 203 8.44 13.03 2.45
C ASP A 203 7.01 12.98 2.99
N PHE A 204 6.76 13.32 4.25
CA PHE A 204 5.41 13.40 4.80
C PHE A 204 4.53 14.42 4.07
N ARG A 205 5.03 15.62 3.78
CA ARG A 205 4.28 16.61 2.99
C ARG A 205 3.95 16.11 1.58
N ALA A 206 4.89 15.43 0.95
CA ALA A 206 4.71 14.92 -0.42
C ALA A 206 3.77 13.71 -0.50
N LEU A 207 3.83 12.80 0.49
CA LEU A 207 3.20 11.48 0.44
C LEU A 207 1.97 11.36 1.35
N ALA A 208 1.84 12.19 2.40
CA ALA A 208 0.64 12.28 3.23
C ALA A 208 -0.14 13.59 3.01
N GLY A 209 0.43 14.56 2.31
CA GLY A 209 -0.19 15.89 2.15
C GLY A 209 -0.11 16.78 3.39
N VAL A 210 0.33 16.24 4.53
CA VAL A 210 0.39 16.93 5.83
C VAL A 210 1.74 16.69 6.51
N PRO A 211 2.15 17.57 7.44
CA PRO A 211 3.34 17.33 8.26
C PRO A 211 3.20 16.07 9.15
N ALA A 212 4.31 15.41 9.47
CA ALA A 212 4.32 14.22 10.32
C ALA A 212 3.60 14.41 11.67
N LYS A 213 3.72 15.60 12.28
CA LYS A 213 3.02 15.93 13.53
C LYS A 213 1.48 15.95 13.36
N GLU A 214 0.99 16.38 12.21
CA GLU A 214 -0.43 16.44 11.89
C GLU A 214 -0.94 15.04 11.48
N ALA A 215 -0.19 14.33 10.65
CA ALA A 215 -0.48 12.94 10.32
C ALA A 215 -0.66 12.08 11.58
N ARG A 216 0.17 12.33 12.63
CA ARG A 216 0.06 11.67 13.94
C ARG A 216 -1.29 11.89 14.63
N ARG A 217 -1.93 13.06 14.43
CA ARG A 217 -3.22 13.38 15.05
C ARG A 217 -4.40 12.83 14.25
N ALA A 218 -4.24 12.77 12.93
CA ALA A 218 -5.29 12.40 11.99
C ALA A 218 -5.29 10.91 11.61
N ALA A 219 -4.16 10.21 11.79
CA ALA A 219 -4.03 8.81 11.35
C ALA A 219 -4.93 7.88 12.17
N ARG A 220 -5.85 7.22 11.48
CA ARG A 220 -6.68 6.13 11.99
C ARG A 220 -6.57 4.95 11.03
N GLY A 221 -5.72 3.98 11.38
CA GLY A 221 -5.39 2.90 10.47
C GLY A 221 -4.59 3.41 9.25
N PRO A 222 -4.82 2.90 8.03
CA PRO A 222 -4.11 3.32 6.83
C PRO A 222 -4.63 4.65 6.25
N PHE A 223 -5.64 5.28 6.85
CA PHE A 223 -6.29 6.48 6.34
C PHE A 223 -6.02 7.69 7.23
N LEU A 224 -5.95 8.86 6.60
CA LEU A 224 -6.03 10.16 7.26
C LEU A 224 -7.52 10.58 7.32
N THR A 225 -7.98 11.04 8.48
CA THR A 225 -9.35 11.56 8.69
C THR A 225 -9.32 13.03 9.04
#